data_f9a32c960bf0a4f7420c41757f300819
#
_entry.id   f9a32c960bf0a4f7420c41757f300819
#
_cell.length_a   1.000
_cell.length_b   1.000
_cell.length_c   1.000
_cell.angle_alpha   90.00
_cell.angle_beta   90.00
_cell.angle_gamma   90.00
#
_symmetry.space_group_name_H-M   'P 1'
#
loop_
_entity.id
_entity.type
_entity.pdbx_description
1 polymer ?
#
loop_
_entity_poly.entity_id
_entity_poly.type
_entity_poly.pdbx_seq_one_letter_code
_entity_poly.pdbx_strand_id
1 'polypeptide(L)'
;MAAWPSPWLPLVLVAALLAFEDWLSTPSCSGGSPAPDLAAGDLRAMMVADLMLLGSDATYADRFFRDHVTSKLFTKSIETTNPDMIIVLGDISARGSEHNESKWIAVLEQFEGILGQYSSLPLHIVLGDKDVGGCSSLDGKLVHHMAKHLPGLDSSGCGAFEFSNISFMSLNAVALLCGGNTLRFNVEKVLERESHHFQKKGLNGADHSPLGSENGEGVGAHSWRQNSMTLGSGPVLLLHIPLHKSQKSDTGVIGVPMFPDGTVSDHPLVPPSSKLRGVDGRRLYDQSHTLPANSTQYILQALKPRIIFSAHADSFSDHTHPDGTREVTVPAMTWKKGGMPGFAIATFGQKGVVSVNCCWLVQEWYIMTGYSVFLFLTALAIRWSHWI
;
A
#
# COMPACT_ATOMS: atom_id res chain seq x y z
N MET A 1 -35.80 41.36 28.91
CA MET A 1 -36.27 40.12 28.26
C MET A 1 -35.09 39.59 27.49
N ALA A 2 -34.41 38.57 27.99
CA ALA A 2 -33.30 37.95 27.28
C ALA A 2 -33.88 37.25 26.06
N ALA A 3 -33.51 37.67 24.87
CA ALA A 3 -33.88 36.97 23.65
C ALA A 3 -33.20 35.61 23.71
N TRP A 4 -33.98 34.53 23.82
CA TRP A 4 -33.47 33.19 23.70
C TRP A 4 -32.73 33.06 22.36
N PRO A 5 -31.53 32.43 22.33
CA PRO A 5 -30.89 32.15 21.07
C PRO A 5 -31.88 31.39 20.21
N SER A 6 -31.98 31.78 18.95
CA SER A 6 -32.90 31.14 18.00
C SER A 6 -32.83 29.61 18.17
N PRO A 7 -33.94 28.88 18.37
CA PRO A 7 -33.92 27.44 18.60
C PRO A 7 -33.28 26.68 17.45
N TRP A 8 -33.09 27.35 16.34
CA TRP A 8 -32.42 26.84 15.13
C TRP A 8 -30.88 26.86 15.21
N LEU A 9 -30.28 27.66 16.11
CA LEU A 9 -28.80 27.79 16.20
C LEU A 9 -28.08 26.45 16.42
N PRO A 10 -28.50 25.57 17.35
CA PRO A 10 -27.89 24.26 17.52
C PRO A 10 -28.03 23.39 16.26
N LEU A 11 -29.17 23.44 15.58
CA LEU A 11 -29.38 22.66 14.36
C LEU A 11 -28.47 23.14 13.22
N VAL A 12 -28.30 24.45 13.06
CA VAL A 12 -27.40 25.03 12.04
C VAL A 12 -25.94 24.64 12.36
N LEU A 13 -25.54 24.67 13.61
CA LEU A 13 -24.19 24.26 14.02
C LEU A 13 -23.95 22.77 13.74
N VAL A 14 -24.89 21.91 14.09
CA VAL A 14 -24.78 20.46 13.80
C VAL A 14 -24.73 20.23 12.29
N ALA A 15 -25.62 20.87 11.52
CA ALA A 15 -25.62 20.74 10.07
C ALA A 15 -24.31 21.22 9.44
N ALA A 16 -23.75 22.33 9.95
CA ALA A 16 -22.45 22.85 9.50
C ALA A 16 -21.29 21.89 9.83
N LEU A 17 -21.33 21.25 11.01
CA LEU A 17 -20.33 20.25 11.40
C LEU A 17 -20.42 19.02 10.49
N LEU A 18 -21.61 18.50 10.25
CA LEU A 18 -21.80 17.34 9.36
C LEU A 18 -21.35 17.64 7.93
N ALA A 19 -21.69 18.81 7.40
CA ALA A 19 -21.25 19.25 6.08
C ALA A 19 -19.70 19.41 6.02
N PHE A 20 -19.10 19.96 7.06
CA PHE A 20 -17.64 20.08 7.18
C PHE A 20 -16.96 18.71 7.19
N GLU A 21 -17.46 17.78 8.00
CA GLU A 21 -16.93 16.43 8.07
C GLU A 21 -17.08 15.68 6.73
N ASP A 22 -18.21 15.83 6.05
CA ASP A 22 -18.46 15.20 4.75
C ASP A 22 -17.51 15.73 3.67
N TRP A 23 -17.36 17.06 3.62
CA TRP A 23 -16.43 17.71 2.69
C TRP A 23 -14.97 17.30 2.98
N LEU A 24 -14.56 17.28 4.24
CA LEU A 24 -13.20 16.95 4.65
C LEU A 24 -12.85 15.48 4.41
N SER A 25 -13.84 14.59 4.50
CA SER A 25 -13.64 13.14 4.30
C SER A 25 -13.57 12.72 2.83
N THR A 26 -13.89 13.63 1.89
CA THR A 26 -13.87 13.32 0.47
C THR A 26 -12.42 13.22 -0.03
N PRO A 27 -11.98 12.08 -0.61
CA PRO A 27 -10.63 11.93 -1.09
C PRO A 27 -10.37 12.79 -2.32
N SER A 28 -9.14 13.28 -2.45
CA SER A 28 -8.67 13.98 -3.65
C SER A 28 -7.86 13.02 -4.51
N CYS A 29 -8.44 12.53 -5.60
CA CYS A 29 -7.76 11.61 -6.50
C CYS A 29 -7.12 12.39 -7.66
N SER A 30 -5.79 12.28 -7.80
CA SER A 30 -5.08 12.84 -8.94
C SER A 30 -5.15 11.85 -10.09
N GLY A 31 -6.00 12.13 -11.06
CA GLY A 31 -6.07 11.37 -12.31
C GLY A 31 -4.93 11.75 -13.24
N GLY A 32 -3.93 10.91 -13.33
CA GLY A 32 -3.07 10.90 -14.50
C GLY A 32 -3.81 10.19 -15.63
N SER A 33 -4.29 10.92 -16.62
CA SER A 33 -5.18 10.52 -17.71
C SER A 33 -6.66 10.40 -17.32
N PRO A 34 -7.59 10.92 -18.14
CA PRO A 34 -8.99 10.60 -17.96
C PRO A 34 -9.11 9.07 -17.90
N ALA A 35 -9.79 8.58 -16.84
CA ALA A 35 -10.04 7.15 -16.72
C ALA A 35 -10.56 6.67 -18.08
N PRO A 36 -9.92 5.69 -18.73
CA PRO A 36 -10.45 5.15 -19.97
C PRO A 36 -11.90 4.79 -19.69
N ASP A 37 -12.80 5.15 -20.61
CA ASP A 37 -14.22 4.84 -20.48
C ASP A 37 -14.35 3.42 -19.96
N LEU A 38 -14.83 3.29 -18.72
CA LEU A 38 -14.91 2.01 -18.03
C LEU A 38 -15.81 1.09 -18.83
N ALA A 39 -15.21 0.08 -19.42
CA ALA A 39 -15.97 -0.99 -20.04
C ALA A 39 -16.69 -1.79 -18.95
N ALA A 40 -17.91 -2.21 -19.22
CA ALA A 40 -18.61 -3.13 -18.33
C ALA A 40 -17.76 -4.40 -18.17
N GLY A 41 -17.28 -4.65 -16.96
CA GLY A 41 -16.44 -5.81 -16.63
C GLY A 41 -14.97 -5.49 -16.26
N ASP A 42 -14.58 -4.22 -16.18
CA ASP A 42 -13.29 -3.83 -15.63
C ASP A 42 -13.29 -4.01 -14.12
N LEU A 43 -12.20 -4.58 -13.57
CA LEU A 43 -12.03 -4.78 -12.13
C LEU A 43 -11.37 -3.56 -11.49
N ARG A 44 -11.98 -3.04 -10.43
CA ARG A 44 -11.40 -1.99 -9.58
C ARG A 44 -10.98 -2.56 -8.24
N ALA A 45 -9.68 -2.46 -7.93
CA ALA A 45 -9.16 -2.84 -6.63
C ALA A 45 -8.68 -1.59 -5.87
N MET A 46 -9.18 -1.41 -4.65
CA MET A 46 -8.71 -0.39 -3.73
C MET A 46 -7.52 -0.95 -2.96
N MET A 47 -6.34 -0.33 -3.15
CA MET A 47 -5.10 -0.69 -2.48
C MET A 47 -4.89 0.24 -1.30
N VAL A 48 -4.88 -0.29 -0.08
CA VAL A 48 -4.60 0.45 1.16
C VAL A 48 -3.41 -0.14 1.87
N ALA A 49 -2.70 0.64 2.67
CA ALA A 49 -1.52 0.19 3.39
C ALA A 49 -1.41 0.86 4.76
N ASP A 50 -0.70 0.22 5.68
CA ASP A 50 -0.25 0.84 6.93
C ASP A 50 -1.40 1.46 7.74
N LEU A 51 -2.42 0.69 8.07
CA LEU A 51 -3.56 1.14 8.88
C LEU A 51 -3.18 1.39 10.34
N MET A 52 -2.20 0.64 10.85
CA MET A 52 -1.64 0.79 12.19
C MET A 52 -2.70 0.80 13.31
N LEU A 53 -3.65 -0.12 13.25
CA LEU A 53 -4.70 -0.27 14.25
C LEU A 53 -4.14 -0.80 15.58
N LEU A 54 -4.77 -0.42 16.69
CA LEU A 54 -4.30 -0.75 18.04
C LEU A 54 -5.14 -1.85 18.71
N GLY A 55 -6.27 -2.24 18.15
CA GLY A 55 -7.16 -3.25 18.70
C GLY A 55 -7.56 -2.95 20.17
N SER A 56 -7.33 -3.90 21.05
CA SER A 56 -7.62 -3.75 22.49
C SER A 56 -6.73 -2.71 23.18
N ASP A 57 -5.56 -2.38 22.61
CA ASP A 57 -4.61 -1.43 23.19
C ASP A 57 -4.94 0.03 22.82
N ALA A 58 -6.00 0.24 22.03
CA ALA A 58 -6.49 1.58 21.67
C ALA A 58 -6.99 2.34 22.89
N THR A 59 -6.52 3.59 23.05
CA THR A 59 -7.04 4.49 24.07
C THR A 59 -8.47 4.92 23.76
N TYR A 60 -9.17 5.51 24.73
CA TYR A 60 -10.50 6.08 24.51
C TYR A 60 -10.50 7.13 23.38
N ALA A 61 -9.46 7.97 23.34
CA ALA A 61 -9.31 8.99 22.30
C ALA A 61 -9.07 8.35 20.91
N ASP A 62 -8.29 7.26 20.82
CA ASP A 62 -8.08 6.54 19.57
C ASP A 62 -9.41 5.97 19.06
N ARG A 63 -10.16 5.26 19.91
CA ARG A 63 -11.45 4.64 19.53
C ARG A 63 -12.52 5.65 19.16
N PHE A 64 -12.66 6.70 19.96
CA PHE A 64 -13.73 7.68 19.76
C PHE A 64 -13.45 8.63 18.60
N PHE A 65 -12.19 9.07 18.44
CA PHE A 65 -11.82 10.07 17.43
C PHE A 65 -11.22 9.43 16.17
N ARG A 66 -10.11 8.71 16.30
CA ARG A 66 -9.39 8.18 15.14
C ARG A 66 -10.17 7.13 14.39
N ASP A 67 -10.77 6.17 15.09
CA ASP A 67 -11.57 5.11 14.44
C ASP A 67 -12.78 5.72 13.74
N HIS A 68 -13.46 6.69 14.37
CA HIS A 68 -14.60 7.38 13.75
C HIS A 68 -14.19 8.11 12.46
N VAL A 69 -13.11 8.89 12.52
CA VAL A 69 -12.62 9.63 11.34
C VAL A 69 -12.11 8.66 10.26
N THR A 70 -11.35 7.62 10.64
CA THR A 70 -10.87 6.61 9.70
C THR A 70 -12.03 5.88 9.03
N SER A 71 -13.08 5.53 9.78
CA SER A 71 -14.29 4.91 9.22
C SER A 71 -14.98 5.83 8.22
N LYS A 72 -15.11 7.12 8.51
CA LYS A 72 -15.65 8.10 7.55
C LYS A 72 -14.78 8.22 6.29
N LEU A 73 -13.46 8.29 6.45
CA LEU A 73 -12.53 8.35 5.31
C LEU A 73 -12.65 7.10 4.44
N PHE A 74 -12.74 5.89 5.03
CA PHE A 74 -12.97 4.66 4.31
C PHE A 74 -14.31 4.67 3.57
N THR A 75 -15.40 5.00 4.27
CA THR A 75 -16.74 5.08 3.69
C THR A 75 -16.76 6.00 2.47
N LYS A 76 -16.24 7.23 2.61
CA LYS A 76 -16.20 8.20 1.51
C LYS A 76 -15.28 7.77 0.37
N SER A 77 -14.16 7.11 0.69
CA SER A 77 -13.25 6.59 -0.32
C SER A 77 -13.92 5.49 -1.14
N ILE A 78 -14.64 4.56 -0.50
CA ILE A 78 -15.36 3.49 -1.17
C ILE A 78 -16.54 4.06 -1.98
N GLU A 79 -17.33 4.98 -1.43
CA GLU A 79 -18.44 5.62 -2.15
C GLU A 79 -17.95 6.37 -3.40
N THR A 80 -16.83 7.08 -3.30
CA THR A 80 -16.30 7.88 -4.41
C THR A 80 -15.68 7.01 -5.50
N THR A 81 -15.00 5.91 -5.13
CA THR A 81 -14.22 5.11 -6.06
C THR A 81 -14.93 3.84 -6.51
N ASN A 82 -15.95 3.40 -5.77
CA ASN A 82 -16.75 2.19 -6.02
C ASN A 82 -15.91 0.97 -6.40
N PRO A 83 -15.01 0.49 -5.51
CA PRO A 83 -14.16 -0.65 -5.79
C PRO A 83 -14.94 -1.97 -5.70
N ASP A 84 -14.50 -2.96 -6.49
CA ASP A 84 -15.03 -4.33 -6.46
C ASP A 84 -14.38 -5.17 -5.38
N MET A 85 -13.16 -4.79 -4.93
CA MET A 85 -12.42 -5.45 -3.87
C MET A 85 -11.48 -4.49 -3.15
N ILE A 86 -11.09 -4.87 -1.93
CA ILE A 86 -10.12 -4.14 -1.10
C ILE A 86 -8.88 -5.05 -0.90
N ILE A 87 -7.70 -4.49 -1.09
CA ILE A 87 -6.42 -5.15 -0.80
C ILE A 87 -5.65 -4.31 0.21
N VAL A 88 -5.33 -4.92 1.36
CA VAL A 88 -4.50 -4.30 2.39
C VAL A 88 -3.06 -4.80 2.22
N LEU A 89 -2.14 -3.90 1.93
CA LEU A 89 -0.73 -4.21 1.66
C LEU A 89 0.14 -4.25 2.93
N GLY A 90 -0.42 -4.75 4.02
CA GLY A 90 0.29 -4.96 5.29
C GLY A 90 0.16 -3.83 6.30
N ASP A 91 0.72 -4.09 7.48
CA ASP A 91 0.70 -3.20 8.65
C ASP A 91 -0.72 -2.78 9.05
N ILE A 92 -1.64 -3.78 9.09
CA ILE A 92 -2.97 -3.57 9.64
C ILE A 92 -2.88 -3.28 11.15
N SER A 93 -1.98 -3.97 11.87
CA SER A 93 -1.69 -3.73 13.27
C SER A 93 -0.49 -2.80 13.47
N ALA A 94 -0.56 -1.94 14.49
CA ALA A 94 0.59 -1.13 14.90
C ALA A 94 1.64 -1.94 15.68
N ARG A 95 1.27 -3.06 16.31
CA ARG A 95 2.09 -3.86 17.22
C ARG A 95 1.78 -5.36 17.16
N GLY A 96 1.49 -5.88 15.98
CA GLY A 96 1.08 -7.28 15.81
C GLY A 96 2.05 -8.29 16.42
N SER A 97 3.36 -8.04 16.30
CA SER A 97 4.40 -8.89 16.86
C SER A 97 4.38 -9.04 18.41
N GLU A 98 3.74 -8.10 19.10
CA GLU A 98 3.56 -8.14 20.57
C GLU A 98 2.20 -8.75 20.96
N HIS A 99 1.36 -9.07 19.98
CA HIS A 99 0.00 -9.51 20.20
C HIS A 99 -0.08 -11.04 20.42
N ASN A 100 -0.93 -11.41 21.36
CA ASN A 100 -1.48 -12.77 21.45
C ASN A 100 -2.71 -12.88 20.53
N GLU A 101 -3.30 -14.08 20.44
CA GLU A 101 -4.47 -14.35 19.58
C GLU A 101 -5.64 -13.40 19.82
N SER A 102 -6.00 -13.18 21.08
CA SER A 102 -7.15 -12.30 21.41
C SER A 102 -6.93 -10.84 21.00
N LYS A 103 -5.72 -10.33 21.12
CA LYS A 103 -5.37 -8.98 20.66
C LYS A 103 -5.38 -8.86 19.14
N TRP A 104 -4.90 -9.90 18.44
CA TRP A 104 -4.96 -9.94 16.99
C TRP A 104 -6.41 -9.94 16.48
N ILE A 105 -7.26 -10.78 17.07
CA ILE A 105 -8.70 -10.78 16.76
C ILE A 105 -9.32 -9.41 17.00
N ALA A 106 -8.98 -8.74 18.12
CA ALA A 106 -9.47 -7.39 18.41
C ALA A 106 -9.04 -6.34 17.35
N VAL A 107 -7.86 -6.51 16.71
CA VAL A 107 -7.45 -5.65 15.57
C VAL A 107 -8.32 -5.91 14.36
N LEU A 108 -8.62 -7.18 14.05
CA LEU A 108 -9.48 -7.54 12.93
C LEU A 108 -10.91 -7.05 13.15
N GLU A 109 -11.46 -7.22 14.35
CA GLU A 109 -12.79 -6.67 14.73
C GLU A 109 -12.83 -5.14 14.61
N GLN A 110 -11.76 -4.44 15.02
CA GLN A 110 -11.65 -3.00 14.85
C GLN A 110 -11.67 -2.62 13.36
N PHE A 111 -10.96 -3.37 12.51
CA PHE A 111 -10.94 -3.14 11.08
C PHE A 111 -12.30 -3.39 10.43
N GLU A 112 -12.99 -4.48 10.80
CA GLU A 112 -14.35 -4.76 10.35
C GLU A 112 -15.31 -3.62 10.76
N GLY A 113 -15.18 -3.12 11.99
CA GLY A 113 -15.92 -1.96 12.47
C GLY A 113 -15.68 -0.68 11.66
N ILE A 114 -14.44 -0.46 11.21
CA ILE A 114 -14.05 0.66 10.33
C ILE A 114 -14.70 0.51 8.95
N LEU A 115 -14.68 -0.69 8.36
CA LEU A 115 -15.33 -0.98 7.08
C LEU A 115 -16.86 -0.86 7.15
N GLY A 116 -17.46 -1.16 8.29
CA GLY A 116 -18.90 -1.04 8.54
C GLY A 116 -19.74 -1.78 7.49
N GLN A 117 -20.59 -1.05 6.76
CA GLN A 117 -21.47 -1.65 5.73
C GLN A 117 -20.70 -2.25 4.53
N TYR A 118 -19.44 -1.94 4.35
CA TYR A 118 -18.59 -2.45 3.28
C TYR A 118 -17.75 -3.68 3.66
N SER A 119 -17.97 -4.24 4.86
CA SER A 119 -17.30 -5.47 5.31
C SER A 119 -17.57 -6.70 4.44
N SER A 120 -18.63 -6.65 3.62
CA SER A 120 -18.97 -7.73 2.65
C SER A 120 -18.18 -7.67 1.34
N LEU A 121 -17.40 -6.59 1.09
CA LEU A 121 -16.55 -6.53 -0.09
C LEU A 121 -15.44 -7.60 -0.01
N PRO A 122 -15.10 -8.24 -1.14
CA PRO A 122 -13.94 -9.11 -1.20
C PRO A 122 -12.70 -8.42 -0.66
N LEU A 123 -12.04 -9.06 0.31
CA LEU A 123 -10.92 -8.50 1.05
C LEU A 123 -9.74 -9.47 1.01
N HIS A 124 -8.54 -8.95 0.69
CA HIS A 124 -7.29 -9.67 0.85
C HIS A 124 -6.30 -8.84 1.67
N ILE A 125 -5.62 -9.47 2.62
CA ILE A 125 -4.66 -8.81 3.51
C ILE A 125 -3.30 -9.46 3.35
N VAL A 126 -2.29 -8.66 3.04
CA VAL A 126 -0.86 -9.05 3.06
C VAL A 126 -0.31 -8.77 4.45
N LEU A 127 0.64 -9.56 4.94
CA LEU A 127 1.28 -9.31 6.22
C LEU A 127 2.44 -8.32 6.10
N GLY A 128 2.47 -7.33 6.99
CA GLY A 128 3.53 -6.34 7.10
C GLY A 128 4.49 -6.59 8.26
N ASP A 129 5.54 -5.77 8.37
CA ASP A 129 6.55 -5.91 9.42
C ASP A 129 6.03 -5.56 10.82
N LYS A 130 5.06 -4.65 10.93
CA LYS A 130 4.41 -4.38 12.22
C LYS A 130 3.46 -5.50 12.63
N ASP A 131 2.90 -6.20 11.66
CA ASP A 131 2.04 -7.36 11.95
C ASP A 131 2.86 -8.52 12.51
N VAL A 132 3.92 -8.96 11.81
CA VAL A 132 4.66 -10.18 12.13
C VAL A 132 5.98 -9.94 12.86
N GLY A 133 6.39 -8.69 13.01
CA GLY A 133 7.67 -8.29 13.58
C GLY A 133 8.80 -8.19 12.57
N GLY A 134 9.80 -7.37 12.91
CA GLY A 134 11.03 -7.25 12.13
C GLY A 134 11.95 -8.45 12.31
N CYS A 135 13.10 -8.45 11.62
CA CYS A 135 14.02 -9.59 11.57
C CYS A 135 14.48 -10.14 12.93
N SER A 136 14.45 -9.32 13.97
CA SER A 136 14.81 -9.74 15.34
C SER A 136 13.70 -10.45 16.09
N SER A 137 12.45 -10.26 15.69
CA SER A 137 11.24 -10.77 16.36
C SER A 137 10.38 -11.65 15.46
N LEU A 138 10.76 -11.82 14.19
CA LEU A 138 10.04 -12.64 13.23
C LEU A 138 10.02 -14.12 13.68
N ASP A 139 8.82 -14.64 13.95
CA ASP A 139 8.58 -16.02 14.33
C ASP A 139 7.57 -16.68 13.38
N GLY A 140 7.95 -17.82 12.81
CA GLY A 140 7.08 -18.59 11.91
C GLY A 140 5.78 -19.07 12.58
N LYS A 141 5.77 -19.29 13.90
CA LYS A 141 4.56 -19.64 14.65
C LYS A 141 3.59 -18.45 14.70
N LEU A 142 4.12 -17.24 14.92
CA LEU A 142 3.31 -16.01 14.92
C LEU A 142 2.71 -15.76 13.54
N VAL A 143 3.51 -15.90 12.47
CA VAL A 143 3.03 -15.77 11.08
C VAL A 143 1.92 -16.77 10.79
N HIS A 144 2.13 -18.05 11.11
CA HIS A 144 1.11 -19.09 10.92
C HIS A 144 -0.18 -18.78 11.71
N HIS A 145 -0.03 -18.30 12.93
CA HIS A 145 -1.14 -17.95 13.79
C HIS A 145 -1.97 -16.79 13.20
N MET A 146 -1.32 -15.71 12.75
CA MET A 146 -1.99 -14.59 12.13
C MET A 146 -2.64 -14.97 10.79
N ALA A 147 -1.92 -15.70 9.95
CA ALA A 147 -2.43 -16.16 8.64
C ALA A 147 -3.68 -17.05 8.78
N LYS A 148 -3.82 -17.81 9.87
CA LYS A 148 -5.00 -18.64 10.13
C LYS A 148 -6.31 -17.84 10.17
N HIS A 149 -6.26 -16.58 10.58
CA HIS A 149 -7.41 -15.68 10.66
C HIS A 149 -7.61 -14.85 9.39
N LEU A 150 -6.72 -14.98 8.39
CA LEU A 150 -6.77 -14.23 7.14
C LEU A 150 -7.08 -15.19 5.98
N PRO A 151 -8.22 -15.02 5.30
CA PRO A 151 -8.59 -15.90 4.19
C PRO A 151 -7.58 -15.80 3.04
N GLY A 152 -7.21 -16.96 2.48
CA GLY A 152 -6.33 -17.04 1.32
C GLY A 152 -4.83 -16.97 1.61
N LEU A 153 -4.40 -16.89 2.88
CA LEU A 153 -3.00 -17.01 3.26
C LEU A 153 -2.65 -18.43 3.74
N ASP A 154 -1.45 -18.88 3.36
CA ASP A 154 -0.88 -20.13 3.86
C ASP A 154 -0.09 -19.92 5.17
N SER A 155 0.49 -21.00 5.71
CA SER A 155 1.26 -20.97 6.96
C SER A 155 2.53 -20.11 6.89
N SER A 156 2.99 -19.73 5.72
CA SER A 156 4.13 -18.81 5.53
C SER A 156 3.71 -17.35 5.37
N GLY A 157 2.40 -17.08 5.37
CA GLY A 157 1.84 -15.76 5.13
C GLY A 157 1.83 -15.33 3.66
N CYS A 158 1.86 -16.32 2.74
CA CYS A 158 1.73 -16.10 1.31
C CYS A 158 0.33 -16.49 0.84
N GLY A 159 -0.13 -15.89 -0.26
CA GLY A 159 -1.42 -16.23 -0.86
C GLY A 159 -1.39 -16.16 -2.37
N ALA A 160 -2.19 -17.00 -3.02
CA ALA A 160 -2.43 -16.94 -4.46
C ALA A 160 -3.92 -17.13 -4.70
N PHE A 161 -4.53 -16.23 -5.46
CA PHE A 161 -5.96 -16.27 -5.76
C PHE A 161 -6.25 -15.67 -7.13
N GLU A 162 -7.43 -15.95 -7.64
CA GLU A 162 -7.90 -15.39 -8.90
C GLU A 162 -9.22 -14.66 -8.66
N PHE A 163 -9.33 -13.44 -9.16
CA PHE A 163 -10.54 -12.64 -9.07
C PHE A 163 -10.79 -11.94 -10.42
N SER A 164 -11.99 -12.05 -10.97
CA SER A 164 -12.35 -11.52 -12.30
C SER A 164 -11.34 -11.90 -13.40
N ASN A 165 -10.89 -13.15 -13.41
CA ASN A 165 -9.91 -13.70 -14.36
C ASN A 165 -8.51 -13.03 -14.27
N ILE A 166 -8.21 -12.39 -13.15
CA ILE A 166 -6.91 -11.81 -12.86
C ILE A 166 -6.28 -12.59 -11.72
N SER A 167 -5.06 -13.10 -11.97
CA SER A 167 -4.30 -13.84 -10.96
C SER A 167 -3.54 -12.87 -10.07
N PHE A 168 -3.70 -13.00 -8.76
CA PHE A 168 -3.00 -12.24 -7.72
C PHE A 168 -2.11 -13.18 -6.92
N MET A 169 -0.97 -12.68 -6.48
CA MET A 169 -0.06 -13.40 -5.57
C MET A 169 0.46 -12.44 -4.53
N SER A 170 0.29 -12.78 -3.26
CA SER A 170 0.90 -12.07 -2.13
C SER A 170 2.05 -12.87 -1.55
N LEU A 171 3.16 -12.21 -1.22
CA LEU A 171 4.33 -12.81 -0.61
C LEU A 171 4.62 -12.14 0.74
N ASN A 172 5.06 -12.96 1.69
CA ASN A 172 5.61 -12.46 2.95
C ASN A 172 7.00 -11.86 2.70
N ALA A 173 7.02 -10.57 2.35
CA ALA A 173 8.23 -9.83 2.03
C ALA A 173 9.17 -9.69 3.24
N VAL A 174 8.63 -9.69 4.47
CA VAL A 174 9.43 -9.63 5.72
C VAL A 174 10.31 -10.86 5.85
N ALA A 175 9.77 -12.05 5.56
CA ALA A 175 10.53 -13.29 5.57
C ALA A 175 11.66 -13.30 4.54
N LEU A 176 11.42 -12.70 3.36
CA LEU A 176 12.44 -12.58 2.30
C LEU A 176 13.53 -11.58 2.64
N LEU A 177 13.19 -10.51 3.38
CA LEU A 177 14.14 -9.52 3.87
C LEU A 177 15.04 -10.10 4.95
N CYS A 178 14.46 -10.84 5.90
CA CYS A 178 15.13 -11.29 7.12
C CYS A 178 16.01 -12.52 6.94
N GLY A 179 16.47 -12.91 5.87
CA GLY A 179 17.41 -13.99 5.55
C GLY A 179 17.60 -15.15 6.58
N GLY A 180 17.94 -16.34 6.12
CA GLY A 180 18.52 -17.41 6.96
C GLY A 180 17.58 -18.17 7.91
N ASN A 181 16.25 -18.03 7.80
CA ASN A 181 15.31 -18.76 8.65
C ASN A 181 14.41 -19.73 7.86
N THR A 182 13.78 -20.67 8.58
CA THR A 182 12.87 -21.67 8.00
C THR A 182 11.68 -21.03 7.27
N LEU A 183 11.22 -19.87 7.75
CA LEU A 183 10.11 -19.15 7.14
C LEU A 183 10.45 -18.64 5.75
N ARG A 184 11.65 -18.09 5.56
CA ARG A 184 12.15 -17.68 4.22
C ARG A 184 12.14 -18.84 3.25
N PHE A 185 12.67 -20.01 3.67
CA PHE A 185 12.67 -21.22 2.83
C PHE A 185 11.26 -21.62 2.41
N ASN A 186 10.28 -21.52 3.33
CA ASN A 186 8.88 -21.81 3.01
C ASN A 186 8.31 -20.82 1.98
N VAL A 187 8.62 -19.51 2.10
CA VAL A 187 8.20 -18.49 1.14
C VAL A 187 8.84 -18.74 -0.24
N GLU A 188 10.14 -19.06 -0.29
CA GLU A 188 10.85 -19.40 -1.54
C GLU A 188 10.22 -20.64 -2.20
N LYS A 189 9.84 -21.66 -1.42
CA LYS A 189 9.15 -22.86 -1.93
C LYS A 189 7.76 -22.54 -2.49
N VAL A 190 7.01 -21.63 -1.88
CA VAL A 190 5.74 -21.14 -2.43
C VAL A 190 5.98 -20.40 -3.75
N LEU A 191 6.99 -19.54 -3.79
CA LEU A 191 7.39 -18.82 -5.00
C LEU A 191 7.70 -19.77 -6.16
N GLU A 192 8.48 -20.83 -5.91
CA GLU A 192 8.79 -21.85 -6.94
C GLU A 192 7.55 -22.58 -7.41
N ARG A 193 6.69 -23.04 -6.50
CA ARG A 193 5.45 -23.73 -6.83
C ARG A 193 4.54 -22.89 -7.73
N GLU A 194 4.31 -21.65 -7.34
CA GLU A 194 3.44 -20.74 -8.10
C GLU A 194 4.09 -20.32 -9.43
N SER A 195 5.41 -20.15 -9.49
CA SER A 195 6.14 -19.92 -10.74
C SER A 195 5.87 -21.03 -11.76
N HIS A 196 5.98 -22.29 -11.36
CA HIS A 196 5.67 -23.43 -12.22
C HIS A 196 4.20 -23.45 -12.65
N HIS A 197 3.28 -23.10 -11.78
CA HIS A 197 1.85 -23.03 -12.09
C HIS A 197 1.56 -21.96 -13.16
N PHE A 198 2.10 -20.76 -13.01
CA PHE A 198 1.91 -19.68 -13.98
C PHE A 198 2.58 -19.97 -15.32
N GLN A 199 3.76 -20.59 -15.32
CA GLN A 199 4.43 -21.00 -16.56
C GLN A 199 3.60 -22.04 -17.33
N LYS A 200 3.03 -23.03 -16.64
CA LYS A 200 2.17 -24.06 -17.25
C LYS A 200 0.85 -23.47 -17.78
N LYS A 201 0.24 -22.53 -17.06
CA LYS A 201 -0.97 -21.82 -17.51
C LYS A 201 -0.69 -21.00 -18.77
N GLY A 202 0.49 -20.36 -18.88
CA GLY A 202 0.94 -19.62 -20.04
C GLY A 202 1.13 -20.49 -21.29
N LEU A 203 1.68 -21.69 -21.14
CA LEU A 203 1.85 -22.64 -22.26
C LEU A 203 0.51 -23.18 -22.77
N ASN A 204 -0.43 -23.48 -21.90
CA ASN A 204 -1.75 -23.99 -22.30
C ASN A 204 -2.65 -22.90 -22.93
N GLY A 205 -2.40 -21.62 -22.67
CA GLY A 205 -3.12 -20.50 -23.30
C GLY A 205 -2.63 -20.15 -24.71
N ALA A 206 -1.42 -20.57 -25.05
CA ALA A 206 -0.83 -20.28 -26.37
C ALA A 206 -1.37 -21.18 -27.53
N ASP A 207 -2.00 -22.30 -27.19
CA ASP A 207 -2.49 -23.27 -28.23
C ASP A 207 -3.84 -22.89 -28.87
N HIS A 208 -4.46 -21.76 -28.49
CA HIS A 208 -5.76 -21.33 -29.04
C HIS A 208 -5.76 -19.97 -29.73
N SER A 209 -4.63 -19.50 -30.26
CA SER A 209 -4.61 -18.34 -31.15
C SER A 209 -4.61 -18.78 -32.61
N PRO A 210 -5.63 -18.42 -33.44
CA PRO A 210 -5.55 -18.63 -34.89
C PRO A 210 -4.45 -17.73 -35.46
N LEU A 211 -3.62 -18.34 -36.32
CA LEU A 211 -2.61 -17.66 -37.12
C LEU A 211 -3.23 -16.47 -37.87
N GLY A 212 -2.82 -15.27 -37.46
CA GLY A 212 -2.97 -14.05 -38.26
C GLY A 212 -1.58 -13.46 -38.45
N SER A 213 -0.98 -13.77 -39.60
CA SER A 213 0.23 -13.14 -40.09
C SER A 213 -0.05 -11.67 -40.39
N GLU A 214 0.74 -10.76 -39.78
CA GLU A 214 1.11 -9.53 -40.47
C GLU A 214 2.46 -9.02 -39.98
N ASN A 215 3.36 -8.84 -40.93
CA ASN A 215 4.66 -8.22 -40.83
C ASN A 215 4.52 -6.74 -40.50
N GLY A 216 5.19 -6.30 -39.43
CA GLY A 216 5.35 -4.91 -39.08
C GLY A 216 6.66 -4.71 -38.33
N GLU A 217 7.65 -4.18 -39.03
CA GLU A 217 8.98 -3.85 -38.51
C GLU A 217 8.91 -2.84 -37.35
N GLY A 218 9.72 -3.15 -36.34
CA GLY A 218 10.40 -2.34 -35.40
C GLY A 218 9.83 -0.97 -35.00
N VAL A 219 9.47 -0.84 -33.73
CA VAL A 219 9.88 0.27 -32.85
C VAL A 219 9.42 -0.07 -31.42
N GLY A 220 10.36 -0.13 -30.46
CA GLY A 220 10.05 0.07 -29.05
C GLY A 220 9.46 -1.11 -28.27
N ALA A 221 10.23 -2.19 -28.05
CA ALA A 221 9.87 -3.34 -27.20
C ALA A 221 9.57 -2.99 -25.72
N HIS A 222 9.74 -1.74 -25.31
CA HIS A 222 9.54 -1.30 -23.92
C HIS A 222 8.16 -0.67 -23.64
N SER A 223 7.47 -0.12 -24.63
CA SER A 223 6.24 0.62 -24.43
C SER A 223 5.01 -0.24 -24.13
N TRP A 224 4.90 -1.42 -24.73
CA TRP A 224 3.69 -2.24 -24.61
C TRP A 224 3.61 -3.10 -23.32
N ARG A 225 4.76 -3.38 -22.69
CA ARG A 225 4.78 -4.09 -21.40
C ARG A 225 4.28 -3.23 -20.22
N GLN A 226 4.32 -1.93 -20.34
CA GLN A 226 3.89 -1.01 -19.29
C GLN A 226 2.37 -0.92 -19.14
N ASN A 227 1.63 -1.14 -20.22
CA ASN A 227 0.19 -0.82 -20.28
C ASN A 227 -0.71 -1.98 -20.69
N SER A 228 -0.19 -3.18 -21.04
CA SER A 228 -1.05 -4.27 -21.45
C SER A 228 -0.74 -5.57 -20.72
N MET A 229 -1.79 -6.18 -20.21
CA MET A 229 -1.75 -7.54 -19.65
C MET A 229 -2.04 -8.50 -20.78
N THR A 230 -1.00 -9.14 -21.36
CA THR A 230 -1.21 -10.21 -22.34
C THR A 230 -1.53 -11.52 -21.64
N LEU A 231 -2.37 -12.37 -22.26
CA LEU A 231 -2.56 -13.76 -21.84
C LEU A 231 -1.18 -14.42 -21.69
N GLY A 232 -0.89 -15.00 -20.52
CA GLY A 232 0.41 -15.63 -20.27
C GLY A 232 1.43 -14.76 -19.51
N SER A 233 1.17 -13.46 -19.26
CA SER A 233 1.97 -12.71 -18.29
C SER A 233 1.71 -13.22 -16.86
N GLY A 234 2.67 -13.03 -15.96
CA GLY A 234 2.58 -13.50 -14.56
C GLY A 234 1.48 -12.80 -13.73
N PRO A 235 1.40 -13.07 -12.44
CA PRO A 235 0.37 -12.53 -11.58
C PRO A 235 0.57 -11.03 -11.30
N VAL A 236 -0.48 -10.38 -10.77
CA VAL A 236 -0.36 -9.14 -10.00
C VAL A 236 0.31 -9.50 -8.67
N LEU A 237 1.47 -8.93 -8.40
CA LEU A 237 2.24 -9.22 -7.20
C LEU A 237 1.94 -8.20 -6.10
N LEU A 238 1.63 -8.70 -4.91
CA LEU A 238 1.28 -7.90 -3.73
C LEU A 238 2.36 -8.10 -2.66
N LEU A 239 2.98 -7.01 -2.24
CA LEU A 239 4.06 -7.00 -1.25
C LEU A 239 3.80 -5.91 -0.20
N HIS A 240 4.29 -6.12 1.02
CA HIS A 240 4.38 -5.00 1.97
C HIS A 240 5.66 -4.20 1.71
N ILE A 241 6.82 -4.85 1.68
CA ILE A 241 8.12 -4.19 1.48
C ILE A 241 8.41 -4.08 -0.01
N PRO A 242 8.78 -2.90 -0.54
CA PRO A 242 9.10 -2.70 -1.94
C PRO A 242 10.33 -3.51 -2.40
N LEU A 243 10.39 -3.77 -3.68
CA LEU A 243 11.55 -4.38 -4.31
C LEU A 243 12.73 -3.39 -4.34
N HIS A 244 13.94 -3.93 -4.50
CA HIS A 244 15.15 -3.13 -4.66
C HIS A 244 15.06 -2.26 -5.91
N LYS A 245 15.19 -0.94 -5.75
CA LYS A 245 15.27 0.01 -6.86
C LYS A 245 16.73 0.10 -7.31
N SER A 246 17.05 -0.48 -8.47
CA SER A 246 18.34 -0.24 -9.10
C SER A 246 18.40 1.23 -9.52
N GLN A 247 19.27 2.02 -8.89
CA GLN A 247 19.62 3.32 -9.42
C GLN A 247 20.26 3.08 -10.79
N LYS A 248 19.57 3.44 -11.88
CA LYS A 248 20.29 3.78 -13.10
C LYS A 248 21.23 4.90 -12.68
N SER A 249 22.54 4.64 -12.68
CA SER A 249 23.51 5.71 -12.69
C SER A 249 23.19 6.51 -13.94
N ASP A 250 22.49 7.63 -13.78
CA ASP A 250 22.60 8.71 -14.73
C ASP A 250 24.10 9.01 -14.75
N THR A 251 24.77 8.54 -15.78
CA THR A 251 26.08 9.01 -16.20
C THR A 251 25.90 10.42 -16.78
N GLY A 252 25.24 11.28 -16.03
CA GLY A 252 25.39 12.70 -16.10
C GLY A 252 26.74 12.99 -15.49
N VAL A 253 27.66 13.40 -16.36
CA VAL A 253 29.00 13.90 -16.07
C VAL A 253 29.05 14.50 -14.67
N ILE A 254 29.62 13.76 -13.72
CA ILE A 254 30.04 14.32 -12.44
C ILE A 254 31.09 15.36 -12.81
N GLY A 255 30.71 16.63 -12.78
CA GLY A 255 31.63 17.73 -12.86
C GLY A 255 32.65 17.52 -11.73
N VAL A 256 33.83 17.09 -12.08
CA VAL A 256 34.98 17.06 -11.16
C VAL A 256 35.12 18.47 -10.64
N PRO A 257 35.04 18.72 -9.31
CA PRO A 257 35.32 20.05 -8.80
C PRO A 257 36.74 20.42 -9.13
N MET A 258 36.93 21.33 -10.11
CA MET A 258 38.23 21.93 -10.41
C MET A 258 38.57 22.89 -9.29
N PHE A 259 39.59 22.58 -8.55
CA PHE A 259 40.20 23.56 -7.64
C PHE A 259 40.84 24.70 -8.45
N PRO A 260 40.91 25.93 -7.90
CA PRO A 260 41.43 27.10 -8.62
C PRO A 260 42.90 27.02 -9.03
N ASP A 261 43.65 26.02 -8.59
CA ASP A 261 45.08 25.80 -8.84
C ASP A 261 45.39 24.79 -9.97
N GLY A 262 44.36 24.22 -10.60
CA GLY A 262 44.56 23.33 -11.74
C GLY A 262 45.19 21.96 -11.42
N THR A 263 45.32 21.56 -10.15
CA THR A 263 45.87 20.26 -9.77
C THR A 263 44.78 19.20 -9.72
N VAL A 264 44.98 18.10 -10.46
CA VAL A 264 44.20 16.89 -10.40
C VAL A 264 44.79 16.02 -9.27
N SER A 265 44.01 15.75 -8.22
CA SER A 265 44.45 14.84 -7.17
C SER A 265 44.28 13.40 -7.65
N ASP A 266 45.40 12.68 -7.78
CA ASP A 266 45.49 11.26 -8.15
C ASP A 266 45.10 10.29 -7.00
N HIS A 267 44.33 10.76 -6.01
CA HIS A 267 43.77 9.86 -5.02
C HIS A 267 42.39 9.43 -5.48
N PRO A 268 42.14 8.11 -5.71
CA PRO A 268 40.79 7.62 -5.90
C PRO A 268 40.01 7.95 -4.64
N LEU A 269 38.99 8.87 -4.77
CA LEU A 269 37.98 9.09 -3.79
C LEU A 269 37.17 7.78 -3.70
N VAL A 270 37.67 6.88 -2.86
CA VAL A 270 36.84 5.82 -2.33
C VAL A 270 35.70 6.53 -1.62
N PRO A 271 34.41 6.37 -2.07
CA PRO A 271 33.30 6.85 -1.28
C PRO A 271 33.50 6.26 0.11
N PRO A 272 33.24 7.00 1.19
CA PRO A 272 33.35 6.44 2.51
C PRO A 272 32.43 5.20 2.54
N SER A 273 33.05 4.05 2.31
CA SER A 273 32.46 2.79 2.65
C SER A 273 32.17 2.93 4.14
N SER A 274 30.95 3.27 4.46
CA SER A 274 30.43 3.15 5.80
C SER A 274 30.94 1.80 6.29
N LYS A 275 31.82 1.85 7.28
CA LYS A 275 32.34 0.66 7.96
C LYS A 275 31.15 -0.11 8.52
N LEU A 276 30.53 -0.92 7.70
CA LEU A 276 29.68 -2.03 8.10
C LEU A 276 30.55 -3.12 8.70
N ARG A 277 31.20 -2.79 9.81
CA ARG A 277 31.70 -3.79 10.74
C ARG A 277 30.51 -4.41 11.42
N GLY A 278 30.35 -5.70 11.20
CA GLY A 278 29.31 -6.55 11.74
C GLY A 278 28.93 -6.21 13.17
N VAL A 279 27.77 -5.62 13.31
CA VAL A 279 27.07 -5.52 14.56
C VAL A 279 25.59 -5.66 14.21
N ASP A 280 25.04 -6.77 14.65
CA ASP A 280 23.60 -7.02 14.78
C ASP A 280 22.75 -6.81 13.51
N GLY A 281 22.21 -7.91 12.97
CA GLY A 281 21.21 -7.91 11.90
C GLY A 281 20.01 -6.97 12.15
N ARG A 282 19.82 -6.51 13.39
CA ARG A 282 18.82 -5.54 13.81
C ARG A 282 19.00 -4.16 13.17
N ARG A 283 20.24 -3.67 13.02
CA ARG A 283 20.51 -2.32 12.46
C ARG A 283 20.35 -2.28 10.94
N LEU A 284 20.58 -3.40 10.26
CA LEU A 284 20.37 -3.49 8.80
C LEU A 284 18.89 -3.47 8.43
N TYR A 285 18.04 -4.05 9.26
CA TYR A 285 16.59 -4.03 9.06
C TYR A 285 16.00 -2.62 9.21
N ASP A 286 16.38 -1.91 10.28
CA ASP A 286 15.89 -0.54 10.53
C ASP A 286 16.30 0.48 9.45
N GLN A 287 17.27 0.13 8.59
CA GLN A 287 17.75 0.98 7.50
C GLN A 287 17.31 0.51 6.11
N SER A 288 16.77 -0.71 5.95
CA SER A 288 16.37 -1.23 4.64
C SER A 288 14.88 -1.09 4.43
N HIS A 289 14.49 -0.09 3.66
CA HIS A 289 13.10 0.11 3.22
C HIS A 289 12.75 -0.70 1.96
N THR A 290 13.63 -1.59 1.49
CA THR A 290 13.44 -2.40 0.27
C THR A 290 14.02 -3.79 0.43
N LEU A 291 13.51 -4.75 -0.33
CA LEU A 291 14.07 -6.10 -0.41
C LEU A 291 15.51 -6.07 -0.95
N PRO A 292 16.35 -7.07 -0.62
CA PRO A 292 17.68 -7.21 -1.20
C PRO A 292 17.64 -7.39 -2.71
N ALA A 293 18.68 -6.92 -3.42
CA ALA A 293 18.75 -6.99 -4.88
C ALA A 293 18.65 -8.42 -5.44
N ASN A 294 19.28 -9.41 -4.76
CA ASN A 294 19.21 -10.81 -5.15
C ASN A 294 17.79 -11.40 -5.01
N SER A 295 17.09 -11.08 -3.93
CA SER A 295 15.69 -11.50 -3.74
C SER A 295 14.78 -10.84 -4.78
N THR A 296 15.00 -9.56 -5.08
CA THR A 296 14.28 -8.84 -6.13
C THR A 296 14.46 -9.50 -7.49
N GLN A 297 15.71 -9.78 -7.88
CA GLN A 297 16.00 -10.42 -9.15
C GLN A 297 15.34 -11.81 -9.24
N TYR A 298 15.41 -12.60 -8.15
CA TYR A 298 14.80 -13.91 -8.09
C TYR A 298 13.28 -13.86 -8.28
N ILE A 299 12.58 -12.94 -7.58
CA ILE A 299 11.14 -12.75 -7.71
C ILE A 299 10.76 -12.37 -9.16
N LEU A 300 11.45 -11.38 -9.73
CA LEU A 300 11.16 -10.90 -11.08
C LEU A 300 11.37 -11.99 -12.13
N GLN A 301 12.42 -12.81 -12.00
CA GLN A 301 12.70 -13.91 -12.93
C GLN A 301 11.72 -15.08 -12.78
N ALA A 302 11.36 -15.43 -11.53
CA ALA A 302 10.50 -16.56 -11.26
C ALA A 302 9.04 -16.30 -11.65
N LEU A 303 8.49 -15.15 -11.25
CA LEU A 303 7.06 -14.85 -11.44
C LEU A 303 6.75 -14.05 -12.70
N LYS A 304 7.71 -13.23 -13.19
CA LYS A 304 7.49 -12.27 -14.30
C LYS A 304 6.18 -11.50 -14.09
N PRO A 305 6.03 -10.79 -12.95
CA PRO A 305 4.76 -10.18 -12.58
C PRO A 305 4.33 -9.14 -13.62
N ARG A 306 3.02 -8.98 -13.80
CA ARG A 306 2.44 -7.98 -14.71
C ARG A 306 2.62 -6.57 -14.19
N ILE A 307 2.35 -6.44 -12.89
CA ILE A 307 2.50 -5.22 -12.10
C ILE A 307 2.71 -5.64 -10.65
N ILE A 308 3.39 -4.79 -9.90
CA ILE A 308 3.68 -5.01 -8.49
C ILE A 308 3.05 -3.87 -7.70
N PHE A 309 2.35 -4.20 -6.62
CA PHE A 309 1.91 -3.24 -5.62
C PHE A 309 2.67 -3.50 -4.33
N SER A 310 3.31 -2.46 -3.83
CA SER A 310 4.06 -2.47 -2.57
C SER A 310 3.62 -1.34 -1.65
N ALA A 311 4.07 -1.38 -0.41
CA ALA A 311 3.75 -0.42 0.63
C ALA A 311 5.02 0.03 1.38
N HIS A 312 4.96 0.21 2.69
CA HIS A 312 6.09 0.51 3.57
C HIS A 312 6.86 1.77 3.16
N ALA A 313 6.19 2.77 2.57
CA ALA A 313 6.77 4.05 2.16
C ALA A 313 5.92 5.23 2.63
N ASP A 314 6.57 6.38 2.80
CA ASP A 314 5.90 7.60 3.27
C ASP A 314 5.17 8.34 2.14
N SER A 315 5.38 7.94 0.88
CA SER A 315 4.81 8.61 -0.28
C SER A 315 4.52 7.65 -1.42
N PHE A 316 3.57 8.03 -2.27
CA PHE A 316 3.31 7.34 -3.53
C PHE A 316 4.54 7.36 -4.44
N SER A 317 4.85 6.21 -5.04
CA SER A 317 5.92 6.08 -6.02
C SER A 317 5.47 5.13 -7.13
N ASP A 318 5.78 5.49 -8.36
CA ASP A 318 5.54 4.69 -9.55
C ASP A 318 6.90 4.49 -10.25
N HIS A 319 7.37 3.26 -10.26
CA HIS A 319 8.71 2.92 -10.71
C HIS A 319 8.67 1.77 -11.71
N THR A 320 9.54 1.82 -12.71
CA THR A 320 9.72 0.72 -13.67
C THR A 320 11.09 0.08 -13.46
N HIS A 321 11.10 -1.21 -13.18
CA HIS A 321 12.30 -2.02 -13.04
C HIS A 321 13.04 -2.20 -14.37
N PRO A 322 14.35 -2.57 -14.34
CA PRO A 322 15.13 -2.74 -15.57
C PRO A 322 14.58 -3.77 -16.56
N ASP A 323 13.81 -4.75 -16.09
CA ASP A 323 13.13 -5.77 -16.92
C ASP A 323 11.82 -5.27 -17.53
N GLY A 324 11.42 -4.02 -17.25
CA GLY A 324 10.18 -3.41 -17.71
C GLY A 324 8.97 -3.65 -16.79
N THR A 325 9.12 -4.33 -15.65
CA THR A 325 8.04 -4.53 -14.68
C THR A 325 7.76 -3.23 -13.93
N ARG A 326 6.49 -2.83 -13.90
CA ARG A 326 6.04 -1.64 -13.15
C ARG A 326 5.76 -2.00 -11.70
N GLU A 327 6.30 -1.21 -10.77
CA GLU A 327 6.00 -1.27 -9.34
C GLU A 327 5.39 0.03 -8.88
N VAL A 328 4.22 -0.07 -8.22
CA VAL A 328 3.53 1.04 -7.60
C VAL A 328 3.59 0.87 -6.09
N THR A 329 4.20 1.83 -5.42
CA THR A 329 4.24 1.89 -3.96
C THR A 329 3.10 2.76 -3.45
N VAL A 330 2.24 2.16 -2.64
CA VAL A 330 1.03 2.80 -2.09
C VAL A 330 1.39 3.52 -0.79
N PRO A 331 0.97 4.77 -0.61
CA PRO A 331 1.22 5.52 0.62
C PRO A 331 0.45 4.92 1.81
N ALA A 332 0.93 5.21 3.01
CA ALA A 332 0.23 4.84 4.23
C ALA A 332 -1.15 5.52 4.32
N MET A 333 -2.17 4.79 4.77
CA MET A 333 -3.49 5.37 5.02
C MET A 333 -3.59 6.00 6.42
N THR A 334 -2.58 5.81 7.26
CA THR A 334 -2.50 6.37 8.61
C THR A 334 -1.71 7.68 8.64
N TRP A 335 -2.06 8.57 9.56
CA TRP A 335 -1.29 9.79 9.86
C TRP A 335 0.00 9.54 10.65
N LYS A 336 0.18 8.34 11.21
CA LYS A 336 1.31 8.02 12.13
C LYS A 336 2.68 8.03 11.46
N LYS A 337 2.75 7.89 10.13
CA LYS A 337 4.03 7.86 9.37
C LYS A 337 4.54 9.23 8.92
N GLY A 338 3.82 10.33 9.21
CA GLY A 338 4.28 11.70 8.92
C GLY A 338 4.15 12.16 7.46
N GLY A 339 3.82 11.26 6.52
CA GLY A 339 3.53 11.58 5.13
C GLY A 339 2.09 12.06 4.90
N MET A 340 1.74 12.34 3.65
CA MET A 340 0.33 12.54 3.29
C MET A 340 -0.38 11.19 3.23
N PRO A 341 -1.44 10.97 4.01
CA PRO A 341 -2.19 9.73 3.97
C PRO A 341 -2.91 9.57 2.64
N GLY A 342 -2.98 8.34 2.16
CA GLY A 342 -3.61 8.08 0.89
C GLY A 342 -3.82 6.60 0.61
N PHE A 343 -4.36 6.32 -0.56
CA PHE A 343 -4.56 4.97 -1.09
C PHE A 343 -4.47 5.00 -2.62
N ALA A 344 -4.41 3.85 -3.25
CA ALA A 344 -4.42 3.77 -4.70
C ALA A 344 -5.64 2.97 -5.20
N ILE A 345 -6.17 3.36 -6.36
CA ILE A 345 -7.16 2.59 -7.10
C ILE A 345 -6.50 2.03 -8.34
N ALA A 346 -6.44 0.71 -8.41
CA ALA A 346 -5.99 -0.01 -9.61
C ALA A 346 -7.21 -0.47 -10.39
N THR A 347 -7.30 -0.06 -11.66
CA THR A 347 -8.35 -0.50 -12.59
C THR A 347 -7.72 -1.42 -13.62
N PHE A 348 -8.20 -2.65 -13.67
CA PHE A 348 -7.75 -3.68 -14.57
C PHE A 348 -8.76 -3.85 -15.70
N GLY A 349 -8.42 -3.35 -16.87
CA GLY A 349 -9.27 -3.41 -18.06
C GLY A 349 -9.21 -4.77 -18.77
N GLN A 350 -10.31 -5.16 -19.42
CA GLN A 350 -10.42 -6.41 -20.18
C GLN A 350 -9.38 -6.53 -21.30
N LYS A 351 -8.89 -5.41 -21.85
CA LYS A 351 -7.82 -5.37 -22.86
C LYS A 351 -6.42 -5.49 -22.27
N GLY A 352 -6.31 -5.80 -20.98
CA GLY A 352 -5.03 -5.93 -20.30
C GLY A 352 -4.36 -4.61 -19.92
N VAL A 353 -5.05 -3.50 -19.98
CA VAL A 353 -4.56 -2.19 -19.52
C VAL A 353 -4.75 -2.10 -18.02
N VAL A 354 -3.71 -1.65 -17.30
CA VAL A 354 -3.77 -1.36 -15.86
C VAL A 354 -3.59 0.13 -15.64
N SER A 355 -4.63 0.77 -15.14
CA SER A 355 -4.60 2.17 -14.73
C SER A 355 -4.48 2.25 -13.21
N VAL A 356 -3.62 3.10 -12.68
CA VAL A 356 -3.46 3.31 -11.24
C VAL A 356 -3.58 4.79 -10.93
N ASN A 357 -4.53 5.13 -10.06
CA ASN A 357 -4.77 6.47 -9.58
C ASN A 357 -4.46 6.54 -8.09
N CYS A 358 -3.67 7.53 -7.66
CA CYS A 358 -3.43 7.79 -6.25
C CYS A 358 -4.46 8.79 -5.73
N CYS A 359 -5.07 8.46 -4.59
CA CYS A 359 -6.03 9.29 -3.89
C CYS A 359 -5.46 9.71 -2.53
N TRP A 360 -5.48 11.01 -2.29
CA TRP A 360 -4.96 11.61 -1.07
C TRP A 360 -6.10 11.89 -0.10
N LEU A 361 -5.82 11.65 1.17
CA LEU A 361 -6.73 11.94 2.27
C LEU A 361 -6.27 13.18 3.01
N VAL A 362 -7.18 13.77 3.78
CA VAL A 362 -6.89 14.92 4.61
C VAL A 362 -5.90 14.59 5.72
N GLN A 363 -5.04 15.53 6.07
CA GLN A 363 -4.11 15.39 7.19
C GLN A 363 -4.82 15.61 8.54
N GLU A 364 -4.37 14.89 9.57
CA GLU A 364 -4.96 14.93 10.94
C GLU A 364 -5.08 16.35 11.49
N TRP A 365 -4.07 17.20 11.27
CA TRP A 365 -4.06 18.55 11.81
C TRP A 365 -5.17 19.47 11.24
N TYR A 366 -5.59 19.28 9.99
CA TYR A 366 -6.74 20.00 9.42
C TYR A 366 -8.03 19.63 10.15
N ILE A 367 -8.21 18.34 10.44
CA ILE A 367 -9.38 17.85 11.18
C ILE A 367 -9.39 18.42 12.60
N MET A 368 -8.26 18.32 13.30
CA MET A 368 -8.11 18.83 14.66
C MET A 368 -8.34 20.34 14.74
N THR A 369 -7.78 21.09 13.78
CA THR A 369 -7.97 22.54 13.70
C THR A 369 -9.44 22.88 13.43
N GLY A 370 -10.08 22.18 12.50
CA GLY A 370 -11.49 22.40 12.19
C GLY A 370 -12.40 22.16 13.39
N TYR A 371 -12.24 21.05 14.11
CA TYR A 371 -12.99 20.79 15.33
C TYR A 371 -12.71 21.82 16.42
N SER A 372 -11.45 22.24 16.58
CA SER A 372 -11.08 23.27 17.59
C SER A 372 -11.74 24.61 17.29
N VAL A 373 -11.73 25.05 16.03
CA VAL A 373 -12.40 26.28 15.57
C VAL A 373 -13.91 26.17 15.78
N PHE A 374 -14.51 25.03 15.43
CA PHE A 374 -15.94 24.79 15.61
C PHE A 374 -16.34 24.86 17.10
N LEU A 375 -15.61 24.19 17.99
CA LEU A 375 -15.84 24.24 19.44
C LEU A 375 -15.69 25.66 19.98
N PHE A 376 -14.68 26.41 19.53
CA PHE A 376 -14.46 27.79 19.93
C PHE A 376 -15.63 28.71 19.52
N LEU A 377 -16.08 28.60 18.25
CA LEU A 377 -17.22 29.36 17.75
C LEU A 377 -18.51 29.00 18.48
N THR A 378 -18.71 27.73 18.79
CA THR A 378 -19.86 27.27 19.59
C THR A 378 -19.84 27.86 20.99
N ALA A 379 -18.69 27.84 21.66
CA ALA A 379 -18.51 28.44 22.98
C ALA A 379 -18.76 29.96 22.96
N LEU A 380 -18.28 30.67 21.95
CA LEU A 380 -18.57 32.11 21.76
C LEU A 380 -20.06 32.36 21.53
N ALA A 381 -20.73 31.55 20.70
CA ALA A 381 -22.17 31.70 20.46
C ALA A 381 -23.00 31.50 21.73
N ILE A 382 -22.66 30.48 22.55
CA ILE A 382 -23.30 30.24 23.85
C ILE A 382 -23.08 31.42 24.79
N ARG A 383 -21.83 31.92 24.89
CA ARG A 383 -21.49 33.04 25.75
C ARG A 383 -22.23 34.32 25.33
N TRP A 384 -22.28 34.58 24.02
CA TRP A 384 -23.02 35.73 23.48
C TRP A 384 -24.52 35.65 23.82
N SER A 385 -25.10 34.46 23.72
CA SER A 385 -26.52 34.24 24.05
C SER A 385 -26.83 34.46 25.54
N HIS A 386 -25.84 34.34 26.44
CA HIS A 386 -25.99 34.62 27.85
C HIS A 386 -25.82 36.12 28.19
N TRP A 387 -25.25 36.94 27.26
CA TRP A 387 -25.03 38.37 27.51
C TRP A 387 -26.16 39.27 26.95
N ILE A 388 -26.99 38.73 26.10
CA ILE A 388 -28.21 39.41 25.59
C ILE A 388 -29.42 38.92 26.41
#